data_0f637643b77ccefcfeb247bcb9d39301
#
_entry.id   0f637643b77ccefcfeb247bcb9d39301
#
_cell.length_a   1.000
_cell.length_b   1.000
_cell.length_c   1.000
_cell.angle_alpha   90.00
_cell.angle_beta   90.00
_cell.angle_gamma   90.00
#
_symmetry.space_group_name_H-M   'P 1'
#
loop_
_entity.id
_entity.type
_entity.pdbx_description
1 polymer ?
#
loop_
_entity_poly.entity_id
_entity_poly.type
_entity_poly.pdbx_seq_one_letter_code
_entity_poly.pdbx_strand_id
1 'polypeptide(L)'
;MERIWNFFENMNEYVYVADADTHELVYMNKKMRDTYGIHSKEELAGKKCYELLQNSSLPCTICNNDELQEGQFKEWRYFNPLLNKYFKIKDTVVEDNGRRYRIEIALNISSQEHQKNVVRRYEKLEKIVNEGLRLALGTSSADKSLDIILEYIGKALDGERTYIFEHNENGYDDNTYEWVANGIQPEKDNLQNIPPEVCANWYRNFQEDKNIVIENLENIREEDSEQYKNLKRQDIHSLVVVPLYWEKKIIGFYGVDNPPVKSLDYASNMLHIMGYFIVSSIRRRNLFHQLERMSYRDQLTQFGNRYAVDWFVEHEWNGEQIGVVYCDITGLKKVNDEQGHEAGDRLIIRACECLAGVFKGYGLYRIGGDEFLVLCLGIEEKDLREHVEKLRMDMKEHQVTMAVGMIWKEHGPKDIDLLLNESERLMYEDKDRYYKEHGLKRRR
;
A
#
# COMPACT_ATOMS: atom_id res chain seq x y z
N MET A 1 38.13 10.09 58.13
CA MET A 1 37.34 9.44 57.11
C MET A 1 35.82 9.30 57.38
N GLU A 2 35.35 8.90 58.57
CA GLU A 2 33.93 8.74 58.88
C GLU A 2 33.03 9.98 58.63
N ARG A 3 33.51 11.20 58.80
CA ARG A 3 32.74 12.42 58.47
C ARG A 3 32.53 12.67 57.00
N ILE A 4 33.42 12.18 56.13
CA ILE A 4 33.29 12.33 54.65
C ILE A 4 32.28 11.36 54.14
N TRP A 5 32.23 10.14 54.68
CA TRP A 5 31.25 9.12 54.25
C TRP A 5 29.81 9.51 54.60
N ASN A 6 29.58 10.24 55.70
CA ASN A 6 28.25 10.75 56.04
C ASN A 6 27.68 11.75 55.05
N PHE A 7 28.54 12.40 54.22
CA PHE A 7 28.09 13.24 53.12
C PHE A 7 27.37 12.43 52.01
N PHE A 8 27.85 11.25 51.75
CA PHE A 8 27.27 10.38 50.72
C PHE A 8 26.07 9.57 51.20
N GLU A 9 25.83 9.45 52.49
CA GLU A 9 24.88 8.53 53.10
C GLU A 9 23.45 8.70 52.56
N ASN A 10 23.00 9.93 52.36
CA ASN A 10 21.64 10.25 51.95
C ASN A 10 21.56 10.68 50.47
N MET A 11 22.59 10.46 49.67
CA MET A 11 22.54 10.73 48.23
C MET A 11 21.60 9.75 47.52
N ASN A 12 20.93 10.26 46.49
CA ASN A 12 20.08 9.43 45.61
C ASN A 12 20.85 8.62 44.56
N GLU A 13 22.13 8.92 44.40
CA GLU A 13 23.08 8.16 43.61
C GLU A 13 23.52 6.91 44.38
N TYR A 14 24.01 5.93 43.67
CA TYR A 14 24.64 4.74 44.25
C TYR A 14 26.09 5.05 44.48
N VAL A 15 26.55 4.97 45.74
CA VAL A 15 27.91 5.29 46.09
C VAL A 15 28.53 4.13 46.87
N TYR A 16 29.70 3.69 46.43
CA TYR A 16 30.52 2.78 47.21
C TYR A 16 32.00 3.18 47.18
N VAL A 17 32.72 2.70 48.18
CA VAL A 17 34.17 2.78 48.28
C VAL A 17 34.70 1.35 48.44
N ALA A 18 35.73 1.02 47.69
CA ALA A 18 36.45 -0.23 47.82
C ALA A 18 37.95 0.01 47.82
N ASP A 19 38.67 -0.83 48.51
CA ASP A 19 40.13 -0.90 48.39
C ASP A 19 40.50 -1.28 46.97
N ALA A 20 41.29 -0.48 46.27
CA ALA A 20 41.58 -0.63 44.87
C ALA A 20 42.41 -1.88 44.54
N ASP A 21 43.23 -2.35 45.47
CA ASP A 21 44.14 -3.47 45.30
C ASP A 21 43.48 -4.78 45.72
N THR A 22 42.76 -4.79 46.87
CA THR A 22 42.10 -6.00 47.39
C THR A 22 40.66 -6.17 46.93
N HIS A 23 40.04 -5.12 46.36
CA HIS A 23 38.64 -5.05 45.97
C HIS A 23 37.64 -5.17 47.10
N GLU A 24 38.11 -5.06 48.37
CA GLU A 24 37.21 -5.12 49.53
C GLU A 24 36.35 -3.87 49.66
N LEU A 25 35.03 -4.07 49.87
CA LEU A 25 34.11 -2.97 50.10
C LEU A 25 34.38 -2.34 51.50
N VAL A 26 34.62 -1.02 51.49
CA VAL A 26 34.87 -0.24 52.72
C VAL A 26 33.61 0.53 53.10
N TYR A 27 32.86 0.99 52.13
CA TYR A 27 31.66 1.79 52.34
C TYR A 27 30.64 1.59 51.20
N MET A 28 29.38 1.62 51.57
CA MET A 28 28.24 1.77 50.67
C MET A 28 27.25 2.73 51.31
N ASN A 29 26.72 3.69 50.54
CA ASN A 29 25.66 4.56 51.01
C ASN A 29 24.33 3.82 51.18
N LYS A 30 23.37 4.45 51.87
CA LYS A 30 22.07 3.86 52.19
C LYS A 30 21.38 3.33 50.93
N LYS A 31 21.34 4.14 49.84
CA LYS A 31 20.70 3.76 48.56
C LYS A 31 21.26 2.46 47.98
N MET A 32 22.56 2.29 48.05
CA MET A 32 23.23 1.12 47.54
C MET A 32 23.02 -0.10 48.42
N ARG A 33 23.15 0.07 49.75
CA ARG A 33 22.88 -0.99 50.72
C ARG A 33 21.44 -1.53 50.58
N ASP A 34 20.43 -0.63 50.55
CA ASP A 34 19.03 -1.00 50.41
C ASP A 34 18.79 -1.80 49.11
N THR A 35 19.50 -1.45 48.04
CA THR A 35 19.36 -2.11 46.74
C THR A 35 19.96 -3.52 46.70
N TYR A 36 21.07 -3.73 47.41
CA TYR A 36 21.77 -5.03 47.46
C TYR A 36 21.45 -5.85 48.73
N GLY A 37 20.45 -5.43 49.50
CA GLY A 37 20.00 -6.16 50.70
C GLY A 37 21.01 -6.18 51.85
N ILE A 38 21.83 -5.14 51.98
CA ILE A 38 22.80 -4.97 53.09
C ILE A 38 22.18 -4.10 54.16
N HIS A 39 22.01 -4.66 55.35
CA HIS A 39 21.27 -3.97 56.43
C HIS A 39 22.16 -3.16 57.32
N SER A 40 23.44 -3.47 57.43
CA SER A 40 24.39 -2.74 58.24
C SER A 40 25.75 -2.55 57.52
N LYS A 41 26.55 -1.59 58.02
CA LYS A 41 27.90 -1.35 57.47
C LYS A 41 28.86 -2.48 57.83
N GLU A 42 28.63 -3.15 58.94
CA GLU A 42 29.44 -4.28 59.40
C GLU A 42 29.34 -5.50 58.48
N GLU A 43 28.21 -5.65 57.78
CA GLU A 43 28.03 -6.71 56.80
C GLU A 43 28.90 -6.58 55.55
N LEU A 44 29.53 -5.45 55.31
CA LEU A 44 30.48 -5.22 54.21
C LEU A 44 31.84 -5.84 54.44
N ALA A 45 32.20 -6.09 55.71
CA ALA A 45 33.53 -6.60 56.07
C ALA A 45 33.87 -7.88 55.30
N GLY A 46 35.00 -7.83 54.59
CA GLY A 46 35.51 -8.97 53.78
C GLY A 46 34.80 -9.22 52.48
N LYS A 47 33.71 -8.51 52.16
CA LYS A 47 33.02 -8.66 50.84
C LYS A 47 33.78 -7.92 49.76
N LYS A 48 33.89 -8.58 48.59
CA LYS A 48 34.49 -7.98 47.39
C LYS A 48 33.45 -7.29 46.53
N CYS A 49 33.81 -6.15 45.91
CA CYS A 49 32.91 -5.40 45.07
C CYS A 49 32.36 -6.24 43.89
N TYR A 50 33.19 -7.04 43.25
CA TYR A 50 32.78 -7.90 42.12
C TYR A 50 31.85 -9.05 42.54
N GLU A 51 31.99 -9.56 43.78
CA GLU A 51 31.09 -10.60 44.31
C GLU A 51 29.68 -10.03 44.54
N LEU A 52 29.61 -8.90 45.25
CA LEU A 52 28.32 -8.32 45.62
C LEU A 52 27.63 -7.60 44.47
N LEU A 53 28.37 -6.81 43.69
CA LEU A 53 27.80 -5.92 42.69
C LEU A 53 27.61 -6.56 41.32
N GLN A 54 28.38 -7.63 41.03
CA GLN A 54 28.37 -8.30 39.73
C GLN A 54 28.06 -9.79 39.82
N ASN A 55 27.88 -10.34 41.03
CA ASN A 55 27.74 -11.78 41.27
C ASN A 55 28.83 -12.62 40.58
N SER A 56 30.09 -12.15 40.67
CA SER A 56 31.25 -12.77 40.04
C SER A 56 32.20 -13.32 41.09
N SER A 57 32.83 -14.45 40.82
CA SER A 57 33.88 -15.01 41.69
C SER A 57 35.28 -14.46 41.41
N LEU A 58 35.41 -13.64 40.37
CA LEU A 58 36.68 -13.02 39.94
C LEU A 58 36.46 -11.54 39.68
N PRO A 59 37.53 -10.70 39.79
CA PRO A 59 37.45 -9.30 39.39
C PRO A 59 36.82 -9.12 38.01
N CYS A 60 35.92 -8.16 37.89
CA CYS A 60 35.15 -7.93 36.68
C CYS A 60 36.04 -7.47 35.50
N THR A 61 35.76 -7.94 34.28
CA THR A 61 36.53 -7.57 33.08
C THR A 61 36.47 -6.09 32.73
N ILE A 62 35.50 -5.38 33.31
CA ILE A 62 35.30 -3.92 33.16
C ILE A 62 35.98 -3.11 34.26
N CYS A 63 36.75 -3.78 35.15
CA CYS A 63 37.45 -3.08 36.22
C CYS A 63 38.52 -2.13 35.65
N ASN A 64 38.47 -0.88 36.09
CA ASN A 64 39.33 0.19 35.59
C ASN A 64 40.25 0.75 36.70
N ASN A 65 40.44 0.01 37.81
CA ASN A 65 41.24 0.46 38.96
C ASN A 65 42.67 0.92 38.60
N ASP A 66 43.30 0.22 37.63
CA ASP A 66 44.66 0.52 37.17
C ASP A 66 44.74 1.80 36.31
N GLU A 67 43.61 2.26 35.81
CA GLU A 67 43.51 3.47 34.96
C GLU A 67 43.14 4.73 35.76
N LEU A 68 42.74 4.55 37.02
CA LEU A 68 42.28 5.67 37.85
C LEU A 68 43.49 6.46 38.45
N GLN A 69 43.34 7.78 38.41
CA GLN A 69 44.33 8.70 38.96
C GLN A 69 43.70 9.55 40.06
N GLU A 70 44.47 9.87 41.09
CA GLU A 70 44.00 10.70 42.18
C GLU A 70 43.62 12.10 41.69
N GLY A 71 42.47 12.60 42.17
CA GLY A 71 41.95 13.91 41.81
C GLY A 71 41.33 14.01 40.42
N GLN A 72 41.27 12.92 39.66
CA GLN A 72 40.60 12.87 38.36
C GLN A 72 39.43 11.91 38.42
N PHE A 73 38.31 12.33 37.81
CA PHE A 73 37.14 11.45 37.62
C PHE A 73 37.11 10.87 36.22
N LYS A 74 37.01 9.54 36.13
CA LYS A 74 36.71 8.82 34.88
C LYS A 74 35.21 8.61 34.79
N GLU A 75 34.59 9.08 33.70
CA GLU A 75 33.17 8.88 33.44
C GLU A 75 32.94 7.82 32.37
N TRP A 76 31.98 6.93 32.62
CA TRP A 76 31.60 5.88 31.67
C TRP A 76 30.17 5.43 31.89
N ARG A 77 29.64 4.57 30.99
CA ARG A 77 28.28 4.03 31.08
C ARG A 77 28.35 2.53 31.18
N TYR A 78 27.47 1.98 32.00
CA TYR A 78 27.40 0.54 32.23
C TYR A 78 25.95 0.07 32.34
N PHE A 79 25.63 -1.04 31.71
CA PHE A 79 24.38 -1.77 31.94
C PHE A 79 24.65 -2.87 32.97
N ASN A 80 24.03 -2.76 34.13
CA ASN A 80 24.14 -3.76 35.18
C ASN A 80 23.06 -4.85 34.97
N PRO A 81 23.41 -6.08 34.60
CA PRO A 81 22.43 -7.13 34.30
C PRO A 81 21.71 -7.63 35.56
N LEU A 82 22.32 -7.57 36.74
CA LEU A 82 21.69 -7.97 38.01
C LEU A 82 20.52 -7.06 38.38
N LEU A 83 20.69 -5.77 38.17
CA LEU A 83 19.70 -4.75 38.51
C LEU A 83 18.79 -4.43 37.30
N ASN A 84 19.13 -4.90 36.13
CA ASN A 84 18.47 -4.54 34.84
C ASN A 84 18.39 -3.00 34.66
N LYS A 85 19.52 -2.30 34.94
CA LYS A 85 19.59 -0.84 34.95
C LYS A 85 20.81 -0.33 34.20
N TYR A 86 20.66 0.82 33.55
CA TYR A 86 21.75 1.57 32.96
C TYR A 86 22.27 2.61 33.99
N PHE A 87 23.58 2.66 34.15
CA PHE A 87 24.23 3.60 35.00
C PHE A 87 25.21 4.49 34.24
N LYS A 88 25.24 5.78 34.62
CA LYS A 88 26.36 6.68 34.35
C LYS A 88 27.24 6.68 35.58
N ILE A 89 28.47 6.20 35.45
CA ILE A 89 29.42 5.98 36.54
C ILE A 89 30.50 7.02 36.46
N LYS A 90 30.91 7.50 37.64
CA LYS A 90 32.06 8.36 37.88
C LYS A 90 32.96 7.69 38.89
N ASP A 91 34.15 7.36 38.47
CA ASP A 91 35.18 6.73 39.32
C ASP A 91 36.34 7.66 39.55
N THR A 92 36.87 7.60 40.75
CA THR A 92 38.15 8.19 41.11
C THR A 92 38.88 7.31 42.14
N VAL A 93 40.14 7.55 42.35
CA VAL A 93 40.92 6.93 43.41
C VAL A 93 41.41 8.01 44.35
N VAL A 94 41.45 7.70 45.64
CA VAL A 94 42.08 8.52 46.69
C VAL A 94 43.05 7.66 47.47
N GLU A 95 44.19 8.27 47.92
CA GLU A 95 45.17 7.60 48.77
C GLU A 95 45.01 8.06 50.21
N ASP A 96 44.93 7.11 51.10
CA ASP A 96 44.92 7.38 52.55
C ASP A 96 45.75 6.34 53.29
N ASN A 97 46.74 6.86 54.10
CA ASN A 97 47.68 6.00 54.87
C ASN A 97 48.37 4.90 54.00
N GLY A 98 48.74 5.25 52.76
CA GLY A 98 49.45 4.35 51.86
C GLY A 98 48.57 3.26 51.25
N ARG A 99 47.22 3.38 51.32
CA ARG A 99 46.24 2.52 50.65
C ARG A 99 45.45 3.31 49.64
N ARG A 100 45.19 2.70 48.50
CA ARG A 100 44.38 3.25 47.41
C ARG A 100 42.92 2.83 47.54
N TYR A 101 42.00 3.81 47.55
CA TYR A 101 40.57 3.54 47.64
C TYR A 101 39.86 4.06 46.38
N ARG A 102 39.17 3.19 45.67
CA ARG A 102 38.27 3.56 44.60
C ARG A 102 36.97 4.11 45.18
N ILE A 103 36.54 5.26 44.72
CA ILE A 103 35.24 5.85 44.98
C ILE A 103 34.46 5.79 43.68
N GLU A 104 33.31 5.12 43.70
CA GLU A 104 32.39 5.06 42.55
C GLU A 104 31.07 5.75 42.93
N ILE A 105 30.63 6.64 42.05
CA ILE A 105 29.31 7.28 42.09
C ILE A 105 28.57 6.89 40.84
N ALA A 106 27.44 6.16 40.99
CA ALA A 106 26.65 5.67 39.85
C ALA A 106 25.26 6.29 39.88
N LEU A 107 24.94 7.00 38.81
CA LEU A 107 23.62 7.58 38.56
C LEU A 107 22.79 6.62 37.65
N ASN A 108 21.59 6.25 38.12
CA ASN A 108 20.69 5.47 37.30
C ASN A 108 20.12 6.35 36.15
N ILE A 109 20.43 5.96 34.92
CA ILE A 109 20.01 6.64 33.69
C ILE A 109 19.05 5.80 32.86
N SER A 110 18.45 4.72 33.39
CA SER A 110 17.59 3.79 32.65
C SER A 110 16.41 4.49 32.00
N SER A 111 15.77 5.43 32.66
CA SER A 111 14.67 6.20 32.09
C SER A 111 15.12 7.09 30.94
N GLN A 112 16.30 7.71 31.04
CA GLN A 112 16.88 8.54 29.98
C GLN A 112 17.28 7.70 28.75
N GLU A 113 17.89 6.52 28.96
CA GLU A 113 18.24 5.61 27.86
C GLU A 113 16.98 5.02 27.20
N HIS A 114 15.94 4.73 28.00
CA HIS A 114 14.66 4.31 27.43
C HIS A 114 14.06 5.41 26.56
N GLN A 115 13.96 6.65 27.05
CA GLN A 115 13.45 7.78 26.26
C GLN A 115 14.27 7.99 24.99
N LYS A 116 15.59 7.94 25.08
CA LYS A 116 16.49 8.08 23.94
C LYS A 116 16.26 6.99 22.89
N ASN A 117 16.04 5.75 23.31
CA ASN A 117 15.74 4.65 22.40
C ASN A 117 14.37 4.82 21.75
N VAL A 118 13.36 5.32 22.46
CA VAL A 118 12.05 5.66 21.91
C VAL A 118 12.19 6.76 20.85
N VAL A 119 12.89 7.85 21.15
CA VAL A 119 13.13 8.94 20.18
C VAL A 119 13.84 8.41 18.92
N ARG A 120 14.90 7.62 19.09
CA ARG A 120 15.62 7.03 17.94
C ARG A 120 14.72 6.13 17.07
N ARG A 121 13.79 5.39 17.70
CA ARG A 121 12.81 4.58 16.95
C ARG A 121 11.88 5.48 16.14
N TYR A 122 11.37 6.57 16.71
CA TYR A 122 10.52 7.53 16.01
C TYR A 122 11.26 8.24 14.87
N GLU A 123 12.49 8.69 15.08
CA GLU A 123 13.32 9.31 14.03
C GLU A 123 13.57 8.33 12.87
N LYS A 124 13.82 7.06 13.17
CA LYS A 124 13.97 6.02 12.14
C LYS A 124 12.68 5.80 11.36
N LEU A 125 11.54 5.73 12.07
CA LEU A 125 10.22 5.57 11.47
C LEU A 125 9.89 6.76 10.56
N GLU A 126 10.07 7.98 11.05
CA GLU A 126 9.86 9.21 10.29
C GLU A 126 10.68 9.23 9.00
N LYS A 127 11.96 8.88 9.08
CA LYS A 127 12.84 8.80 7.91
C LYS A 127 12.34 7.80 6.87
N ILE A 128 11.93 6.60 7.31
CA ILE A 128 11.39 5.55 6.45
C ILE A 128 10.11 6.04 5.77
N VAL A 129 9.17 6.59 6.53
CA VAL A 129 7.90 7.10 5.99
C VAL A 129 8.14 8.20 4.97
N ASN A 130 8.94 9.21 5.32
CA ASN A 130 9.22 10.34 4.43
C ASN A 130 9.92 9.92 3.13
N GLU A 131 10.86 8.99 3.20
CA GLU A 131 11.56 8.49 2.01
C GLU A 131 10.63 7.68 1.10
N GLY A 132 9.82 6.77 1.68
CA GLY A 132 8.82 6.01 0.93
C GLY A 132 7.81 6.91 0.23
N LEU A 133 7.27 7.91 0.95
CA LEU A 133 6.33 8.88 0.38
C LEU A 133 6.98 9.70 -0.75
N ARG A 134 8.22 10.15 -0.58
CA ARG A 134 8.95 10.90 -1.61
C ARG A 134 9.12 10.08 -2.89
N LEU A 135 9.46 8.80 -2.78
CA LEU A 135 9.61 7.90 -3.93
C LEU A 135 8.27 7.68 -4.64
N ALA A 136 7.23 7.39 -3.89
CA ALA A 136 5.89 7.13 -4.43
C ALA A 136 5.25 8.38 -5.06
N LEU A 137 5.47 9.57 -4.49
CA LEU A 137 4.99 10.85 -5.04
C LEU A 137 5.80 11.30 -6.27
N GLY A 138 6.98 10.75 -6.51
CA GLY A 138 7.83 11.05 -7.65
C GLY A 138 7.31 10.49 -8.99
N THR A 139 6.22 9.73 -9.01
CA THR A 139 5.60 9.19 -10.23
C THR A 139 4.25 9.83 -10.52
N SER A 140 3.94 9.99 -11.81
CA SER A 140 2.66 10.50 -12.29
C SER A 140 1.53 9.44 -12.21
N SER A 141 1.87 8.15 -12.31
CA SER A 141 0.90 7.04 -12.24
C SER A 141 0.58 6.69 -10.80
N ALA A 142 -0.72 6.63 -10.47
CA ALA A 142 -1.18 6.19 -9.16
C ALA A 142 -0.86 4.71 -8.91
N ASP A 143 -0.97 3.86 -9.94
CA ASP A 143 -0.63 2.43 -9.86
C ASP A 143 0.85 2.25 -9.52
N LYS A 144 1.74 2.90 -10.25
CA LYS A 144 3.18 2.88 -9.95
C LYS A 144 3.50 3.41 -8.56
N SER A 145 2.74 4.40 -8.06
CA SER A 145 2.90 4.89 -6.69
C SER A 145 2.59 3.79 -5.66
N LEU A 146 1.54 2.98 -5.90
CA LEU A 146 1.14 1.88 -5.02
C LEU A 146 2.17 0.75 -5.05
N ASP A 147 2.66 0.37 -6.23
CA ASP A 147 3.72 -0.65 -6.36
C ASP A 147 5.00 -0.22 -5.63
N ILE A 148 5.45 1.02 -5.83
CA ILE A 148 6.66 1.57 -5.18
C ILE A 148 6.50 1.56 -3.65
N ILE A 149 5.33 1.97 -3.14
CA ILE A 149 5.13 2.04 -1.69
C ILE A 149 5.09 0.65 -1.06
N LEU A 150 4.47 -0.35 -1.71
CA LEU A 150 4.47 -1.72 -1.24
C LEU A 150 5.87 -2.31 -1.21
N GLU A 151 6.63 -2.16 -2.29
CA GLU A 151 8.03 -2.60 -2.35
C GLU A 151 8.86 -1.95 -1.24
N TYR A 152 8.68 -0.63 -1.03
CA TYR A 152 9.41 0.10 0.00
C TYR A 152 9.06 -0.37 1.41
N ILE A 153 7.76 -0.58 1.71
CA ILE A 153 7.29 -1.11 2.99
C ILE A 153 7.87 -2.50 3.24
N GLY A 154 7.77 -3.40 2.27
CA GLY A 154 8.29 -4.76 2.38
C GLY A 154 9.77 -4.78 2.72
N LYS A 155 10.58 -4.03 1.99
CA LYS A 155 12.03 -3.89 2.25
C LYS A 155 12.35 -3.22 3.59
N ALA A 156 11.62 -2.18 3.96
CA ALA A 156 11.86 -1.44 5.21
C ALA A 156 11.53 -2.27 6.46
N LEU A 157 10.55 -3.16 6.35
CA LEU A 157 10.12 -4.06 7.42
C LEU A 157 10.80 -5.43 7.37
N ASP A 158 11.62 -5.69 6.35
CA ASP A 158 12.23 -7.01 6.10
C ASP A 158 11.16 -8.11 6.02
N GLY A 159 10.04 -7.77 5.35
CA GLY A 159 8.90 -8.66 5.12
C GLY A 159 9.05 -9.43 3.81
N GLU A 160 8.30 -10.51 3.69
CA GLU A 160 8.33 -11.38 2.51
C GLU A 160 7.33 -10.99 1.45
N ARG A 161 6.17 -10.47 1.86
CA ARG A 161 5.09 -10.02 0.98
C ARG A 161 4.42 -8.79 1.56
N THR A 162 4.02 -7.86 0.69
CA THR A 162 3.10 -6.75 1.02
C THR A 162 2.01 -6.69 -0.02
N TYR A 163 0.80 -6.36 0.40
CA TYR A 163 -0.38 -6.43 -0.45
C TYR A 163 -1.44 -5.40 -0.07
N ILE A 164 -2.31 -5.10 -1.04
CA ILE A 164 -3.52 -4.30 -0.83
C ILE A 164 -4.72 -5.12 -1.29
N PHE A 165 -5.71 -5.25 -0.41
CA PHE A 165 -7.03 -5.77 -0.73
C PHE A 165 -8.02 -4.63 -0.79
N GLU A 166 -8.84 -4.61 -1.83
CA GLU A 166 -9.92 -3.65 -2.02
C GLU A 166 -11.26 -4.37 -2.16
N HIS A 167 -12.33 -3.75 -1.63
CA HIS A 167 -13.68 -4.23 -1.87
C HIS A 167 -14.07 -4.01 -3.32
N ASN A 168 -14.55 -5.07 -3.98
CA ASN A 168 -15.13 -4.96 -5.29
C ASN A 168 -16.64 -4.61 -5.21
N GLU A 169 -17.28 -4.40 -6.38
CA GLU A 169 -18.69 -4.00 -6.48
C GLU A 169 -19.67 -5.05 -5.91
N ASN A 170 -19.26 -6.30 -5.77
CA ASN A 170 -20.05 -7.40 -5.23
C ASN A 170 -19.85 -7.57 -3.71
N GLY A 171 -19.00 -6.75 -3.08
CA GLY A 171 -18.69 -6.82 -1.65
C GLY A 171 -17.70 -7.91 -1.27
N TYR A 172 -16.94 -8.44 -2.25
CA TYR A 172 -15.82 -9.37 -2.02
C TYR A 172 -14.51 -8.60 -1.98
N ASP A 173 -13.46 -9.22 -1.42
CA ASP A 173 -12.13 -8.64 -1.38
C ASP A 173 -11.26 -9.18 -2.51
N ASP A 174 -10.60 -8.28 -3.24
CA ASP A 174 -9.62 -8.60 -4.28
C ASP A 174 -8.23 -8.11 -3.88
N ASN A 175 -7.21 -8.97 -3.98
CA ASN A 175 -5.82 -8.55 -3.90
C ASN A 175 -5.46 -7.75 -5.16
N THR A 176 -5.49 -6.42 -5.05
CA THR A 176 -5.29 -5.53 -6.19
C THR A 176 -3.83 -5.21 -6.46
N TYR A 177 -3.01 -5.16 -5.42
CA TYR A 177 -1.57 -4.90 -5.51
C TYR A 177 -0.80 -5.84 -4.60
N GLU A 178 0.33 -6.35 -5.08
CA GLU A 178 1.22 -7.22 -4.31
C GLU A 178 2.67 -6.99 -4.70
N TRP A 179 3.53 -6.90 -3.70
CA TRP A 179 4.97 -7.04 -3.86
C TRP A 179 5.45 -8.26 -3.09
N VAL A 180 6.41 -8.99 -3.65
CA VAL A 180 7.03 -10.16 -3.03
C VAL A 180 8.55 -10.04 -3.01
N ALA A 181 9.18 -10.53 -1.95
CA ALA A 181 10.62 -10.63 -1.84
C ALA A 181 11.17 -11.71 -2.80
N ASN A 182 12.48 -11.64 -3.07
CA ASN A 182 13.13 -12.64 -3.93
C ASN A 182 12.94 -14.07 -3.39
N GLY A 183 12.44 -14.97 -4.23
CA GLY A 183 12.20 -16.37 -3.90
C GLY A 183 10.83 -16.66 -3.28
N ILE A 184 10.03 -15.65 -3.00
CA ILE A 184 8.66 -15.80 -2.50
C ILE A 184 7.69 -15.90 -3.68
N GLN A 185 6.73 -16.83 -3.59
CA GLN A 185 5.70 -16.99 -4.61
C GLN A 185 4.60 -15.93 -4.44
N PRO A 186 4.19 -15.26 -5.53
CA PRO A 186 3.05 -14.33 -5.48
C PRO A 186 1.74 -15.10 -5.30
N GLU A 187 0.82 -14.49 -4.56
CA GLU A 187 -0.53 -15.03 -4.31
C GLU A 187 -1.65 -14.13 -4.88
N LYS A 188 -1.31 -13.00 -5.49
CA LYS A 188 -2.28 -12.04 -6.02
C LYS A 188 -3.38 -12.68 -6.85
N ASP A 189 -3.01 -13.52 -7.83
CA ASP A 189 -3.98 -14.13 -8.74
C ASP A 189 -4.84 -15.22 -8.07
N ASN A 190 -4.35 -15.79 -6.96
CA ASN A 190 -5.06 -16.80 -6.17
C ASN A 190 -6.02 -16.17 -5.14
N LEU A 191 -5.85 -14.89 -4.83
CA LEU A 191 -6.58 -14.15 -3.79
C LEU A 191 -7.50 -13.10 -4.42
N GLN A 192 -8.40 -13.57 -5.30
CA GLN A 192 -9.43 -12.78 -5.96
C GLN A 192 -10.81 -13.25 -5.53
N ASN A 193 -11.77 -12.35 -5.43
CA ASN A 193 -13.15 -12.62 -5.02
C ASN A 193 -13.24 -13.37 -3.68
N ILE A 194 -12.48 -12.91 -2.69
CA ILE A 194 -12.49 -13.50 -1.35
C ILE A 194 -13.80 -13.13 -0.65
N PRO A 195 -14.61 -14.11 -0.22
CA PRO A 195 -15.85 -13.84 0.47
C PRO A 195 -15.63 -13.12 1.80
N PRO A 196 -16.53 -12.19 2.21
CA PRO A 196 -16.41 -11.44 3.45
C PRO A 196 -16.28 -12.32 4.72
N GLU A 197 -16.83 -13.53 4.67
CA GLU A 197 -16.79 -14.49 5.78
C GLU A 197 -15.37 -14.93 6.12
N VAL A 198 -14.50 -15.01 5.12
CA VAL A 198 -13.08 -15.42 5.29
C VAL A 198 -12.32 -14.44 6.17
N CYS A 199 -12.59 -13.15 6.03
CA CYS A 199 -11.93 -12.08 6.79
C CYS A 199 -12.84 -11.49 7.89
N ALA A 200 -13.95 -12.13 8.25
CA ALA A 200 -14.96 -11.59 9.17
C ALA A 200 -14.39 -11.16 10.53
N ASN A 201 -13.45 -11.93 11.08
CA ASN A 201 -12.80 -11.59 12.35
C ASN A 201 -11.90 -10.35 12.21
N TRP A 202 -11.26 -10.16 11.06
CA TRP A 202 -10.46 -8.98 10.79
C TRP A 202 -11.35 -7.74 10.69
N TYR A 203 -12.44 -7.81 9.93
CA TYR A 203 -13.39 -6.70 9.81
C TYR A 203 -14.01 -6.30 11.14
N ARG A 204 -14.27 -7.25 12.04
CA ARG A 204 -14.74 -6.95 13.39
C ARG A 204 -13.71 -6.14 14.19
N ASN A 205 -12.42 -6.50 14.12
CA ASN A 205 -11.35 -5.75 14.74
C ASN A 205 -11.20 -4.36 14.10
N PHE A 206 -11.28 -4.27 12.77
CA PHE A 206 -11.19 -2.99 12.06
C PHE A 206 -12.32 -2.03 12.43
N GLN A 207 -13.55 -2.54 12.66
CA GLN A 207 -14.67 -1.72 13.15
C GLN A 207 -14.43 -1.17 14.57
N GLU A 208 -13.59 -1.83 15.35
CA GLU A 208 -13.16 -1.38 16.69
C GLU A 208 -11.85 -0.54 16.63
N ASP A 209 -11.44 -0.10 15.44
CA ASP A 209 -10.19 0.65 15.20
C ASP A 209 -8.92 -0.10 15.64
N LYS A 210 -8.95 -1.43 15.54
CA LYS A 210 -7.84 -2.32 15.88
C LYS A 210 -7.17 -2.87 14.63
N ASN A 211 -5.85 -2.88 14.63
CA ASN A 211 -5.05 -3.57 13.62
C ASN A 211 -4.93 -5.07 13.94
N ILE A 212 -4.66 -5.88 12.94
CA ILE A 212 -4.34 -7.30 13.13
C ILE A 212 -2.83 -7.42 13.24
N VAL A 213 -2.36 -7.99 14.34
CA VAL A 213 -0.95 -8.30 14.56
C VAL A 213 -0.86 -9.74 15.03
N ILE A 214 -0.26 -10.60 14.22
CA ILE A 214 0.02 -12.00 14.54
C ILE A 214 1.53 -12.16 14.63
N GLU A 215 2.03 -12.31 15.85
CA GLU A 215 3.47 -12.51 16.10
C GLU A 215 3.92 -13.93 15.79
N ASN A 216 3.03 -14.89 16.03
CA ASN A 216 3.23 -16.30 15.75
C ASN A 216 1.87 -16.91 15.36
N LEU A 217 1.80 -17.45 14.15
CA LEU A 217 0.58 -18.04 13.61
C LEU A 217 0.01 -19.16 14.49
N GLU A 218 0.85 -19.91 15.18
CA GLU A 218 0.38 -21.01 16.05
C GLU A 218 -0.52 -20.50 17.20
N ASN A 219 -0.43 -19.23 17.57
CA ASN A 219 -1.25 -18.66 18.64
C ASN A 219 -2.73 -18.56 18.28
N ILE A 220 -3.09 -18.44 16.99
CA ILE A 220 -4.49 -18.33 16.54
C ILE A 220 -5.11 -19.68 16.14
N ARG A 221 -4.37 -20.78 16.26
CA ARG A 221 -4.78 -22.10 15.76
C ARG A 221 -6.10 -22.59 16.33
N GLU A 222 -6.34 -22.35 17.63
CA GLU A 222 -7.57 -22.77 18.31
C GLU A 222 -8.67 -21.69 18.25
N GLU A 223 -8.28 -20.42 18.20
CA GLU A 223 -9.20 -19.29 18.20
C GLU A 223 -9.85 -19.07 16.82
N ASP A 224 -9.07 -19.22 15.73
CA ASP A 224 -9.52 -19.05 14.34
C ASP A 224 -8.87 -20.10 13.44
N SER A 225 -9.41 -21.31 13.49
CA SER A 225 -8.84 -22.46 12.75
C SER A 225 -8.93 -22.33 11.23
N GLU A 226 -9.89 -21.57 10.70
CA GLU A 226 -10.05 -21.34 9.26
C GLU A 226 -8.98 -20.35 8.77
N GLN A 227 -8.83 -19.23 9.46
CA GLN A 227 -7.78 -18.26 9.17
C GLN A 227 -6.39 -18.86 9.32
N TYR A 228 -6.17 -19.65 10.38
CA TYR A 228 -4.93 -20.40 10.56
C TYR A 228 -4.57 -21.26 9.34
N LYS A 229 -5.54 -22.05 8.82
CA LYS A 229 -5.32 -22.91 7.66
C LYS A 229 -5.00 -22.10 6.39
N ASN A 230 -5.71 -20.99 6.18
CA ASN A 230 -5.52 -20.13 5.03
C ASN A 230 -4.13 -19.48 5.03
N LEU A 231 -3.70 -18.95 6.17
CA LEU A 231 -2.38 -18.34 6.33
C LEU A 231 -1.25 -19.38 6.27
N LYS A 232 -1.46 -20.54 6.89
CA LYS A 232 -0.48 -21.66 6.88
C LYS A 232 -0.20 -22.17 5.46
N ARG A 233 -1.23 -22.24 4.61
CA ARG A 233 -1.08 -22.65 3.20
C ARG A 233 -0.16 -21.71 2.42
N GLN A 234 -0.16 -20.42 2.79
CA GLN A 234 0.66 -19.39 2.16
C GLN A 234 2.04 -19.22 2.80
N ASP A 235 2.42 -20.13 3.71
CA ASP A 235 3.67 -20.12 4.47
C ASP A 235 3.85 -18.85 5.33
N ILE A 236 2.72 -18.30 5.82
CA ILE A 236 2.73 -17.14 6.71
C ILE A 236 2.92 -17.61 8.15
N HIS A 237 3.86 -17.00 8.85
CA HIS A 237 4.20 -17.28 10.25
C HIS A 237 3.88 -16.12 11.17
N SER A 238 4.00 -14.92 10.66
CA SER A 238 3.66 -13.66 11.33
C SER A 238 3.10 -12.67 10.32
N LEU A 239 2.28 -11.73 10.77
CA LEU A 239 1.76 -10.68 9.88
C LEU A 239 1.32 -9.44 10.66
N VAL A 240 1.25 -8.32 9.93
CA VAL A 240 0.57 -7.10 10.37
C VAL A 240 -0.36 -6.64 9.25
N VAL A 241 -1.64 -6.47 9.57
CA VAL A 241 -2.65 -5.96 8.64
C VAL A 241 -3.35 -4.77 9.25
N VAL A 242 -3.55 -3.74 8.45
CA VAL A 242 -4.24 -2.51 8.85
C VAL A 242 -5.37 -2.18 7.88
N PRO A 243 -6.50 -1.66 8.36
CA PRO A 243 -7.60 -1.27 7.51
C PRO A 243 -7.30 0.00 6.71
N LEU A 244 -7.91 0.10 5.54
CA LEU A 244 -7.93 1.29 4.71
C LEU A 244 -9.28 2.00 4.87
N TYR A 245 -9.27 3.18 5.48
CA TYR A 245 -10.48 3.96 5.73
C TYR A 245 -10.64 5.09 4.74
N TRP A 246 -11.87 5.24 4.21
CA TRP A 246 -12.32 6.42 3.51
C TRP A 246 -13.65 6.89 4.09
N GLU A 247 -13.72 8.16 4.54
CA GLU A 247 -14.92 8.76 5.13
C GLU A 247 -15.56 7.85 6.22
N LYS A 248 -14.73 7.31 7.10
CA LYS A 248 -15.10 6.35 8.16
C LYS A 248 -15.63 5.00 7.66
N LYS A 249 -15.56 4.71 6.37
CA LYS A 249 -15.88 3.40 5.81
C LYS A 249 -14.58 2.64 5.52
N ILE A 250 -14.59 1.35 5.77
CA ILE A 250 -13.49 0.47 5.36
C ILE A 250 -13.66 0.21 3.87
N ILE A 251 -12.64 0.54 3.09
CA ILE A 251 -12.60 0.32 1.63
C ILE A 251 -11.71 -0.87 1.25
N GLY A 252 -11.10 -1.49 2.23
CA GLY A 252 -10.19 -2.61 2.09
C GLY A 252 -9.20 -2.65 3.24
N PHE A 253 -8.12 -3.39 3.07
CA PHE A 253 -7.03 -3.49 4.02
C PHE A 253 -5.71 -3.74 3.30
N TYR A 254 -4.60 -3.56 3.99
CA TYR A 254 -3.29 -3.90 3.46
C TYR A 254 -2.37 -4.38 4.57
N GLY A 255 -1.31 -5.10 4.20
CA GLY A 255 -0.48 -5.70 5.21
C GLY A 255 0.90 -6.10 4.73
N VAL A 256 1.64 -6.68 5.67
CA VAL A 256 2.95 -7.29 5.46
C VAL A 256 2.99 -8.66 6.10
N ASP A 257 3.46 -9.66 5.35
CA ASP A 257 3.67 -11.01 5.83
C ASP A 257 5.12 -11.24 6.21
N ASN A 258 5.30 -12.06 7.25
CA ASN A 258 6.58 -12.52 7.78
C ASN A 258 7.60 -11.42 8.13
N PRO A 259 7.17 -10.24 8.67
CA PRO A 259 8.15 -9.30 9.20
C PRO A 259 8.80 -9.91 10.45
N PRO A 260 10.09 -9.67 10.71
CA PRO A 260 10.77 -10.11 11.93
C PRO A 260 10.03 -9.61 13.18
N VAL A 261 9.90 -10.44 14.23
CA VAL A 261 9.18 -10.10 15.49
C VAL A 261 9.61 -8.76 16.07
N LYS A 262 10.92 -8.45 16.03
CA LYS A 262 11.46 -7.15 16.47
C LYS A 262 10.92 -5.94 15.72
N SER A 263 10.33 -6.15 14.54
CA SER A 263 9.78 -5.09 13.68
C SER A 263 8.28 -4.86 13.93
N LEU A 264 7.58 -5.81 14.53
CA LEU A 264 6.13 -5.76 14.74
C LEU A 264 5.67 -4.54 15.55
N ASP A 265 6.43 -4.16 16.60
CA ASP A 265 6.13 -3.02 17.47
C ASP A 265 5.96 -1.70 16.70
N TYR A 266 6.73 -1.48 15.63
CA TYR A 266 6.67 -0.26 14.85
C TYR A 266 6.00 -0.45 13.48
N ALA A 267 5.89 -1.68 12.99
CA ALA A 267 5.26 -2.00 11.71
C ALA A 267 3.81 -1.52 11.68
N SER A 268 3.03 -1.83 12.72
CA SER A 268 1.63 -1.39 12.83
C SER A 268 1.47 0.13 12.73
N ASN A 269 2.31 0.90 13.44
CA ASN A 269 2.28 2.37 13.36
C ASN A 269 2.71 2.89 11.99
N MET A 270 3.75 2.29 11.38
CA MET A 270 4.22 2.66 10.05
C MET A 270 3.14 2.39 9.00
N LEU A 271 2.53 1.21 9.03
CA LEU A 271 1.45 0.86 8.14
C LEU A 271 0.26 1.81 8.32
N HIS A 272 -0.12 2.14 9.56
CA HIS A 272 -1.22 3.07 9.79
C HIS A 272 -0.99 4.43 9.10
N ILE A 273 0.22 5.01 9.21
CA ILE A 273 0.57 6.27 8.56
C ILE A 273 0.59 6.13 7.02
N MET A 274 1.20 5.07 6.50
CA MET A 274 1.28 4.82 5.06
C MET A 274 -0.09 4.53 4.44
N GLY A 275 -1.04 3.99 5.22
CA GLY A 275 -2.41 3.72 4.80
C GLY A 275 -3.13 4.96 4.26
N TYR A 276 -2.92 6.13 4.86
CA TYR A 276 -3.50 7.39 4.34
C TYR A 276 -3.01 7.72 2.94
N PHE A 277 -1.73 7.48 2.66
CA PHE A 277 -1.17 7.66 1.32
C PHE A 277 -1.73 6.64 0.33
N ILE A 278 -1.83 5.37 0.72
CA ILE A 278 -2.41 4.29 -0.10
C ILE A 278 -3.85 4.65 -0.48
N VAL A 279 -4.69 5.03 0.49
CA VAL A 279 -6.07 5.46 0.25
C VAL A 279 -6.13 6.64 -0.72
N SER A 280 -5.27 7.65 -0.53
CA SER A 280 -5.18 8.80 -1.43
C SER A 280 -4.81 8.38 -2.87
N SER A 281 -3.87 7.43 -3.02
CA SER A 281 -3.43 6.93 -4.33
C SER A 281 -4.51 6.08 -5.01
N ILE A 282 -5.19 5.19 -4.28
CA ILE A 282 -6.35 4.43 -4.77
C ILE A 282 -7.44 5.38 -5.29
N ARG A 283 -7.77 6.41 -4.54
CA ARG A 283 -8.77 7.41 -4.97
C ARG A 283 -8.34 8.17 -6.21
N ARG A 284 -7.08 8.61 -6.28
CA ARG A 284 -6.53 9.28 -7.46
C ARG A 284 -6.65 8.38 -8.69
N ARG A 285 -6.33 7.09 -8.58
CA ARG A 285 -6.51 6.07 -9.63
C ARG A 285 -7.98 5.99 -10.04
N ASN A 286 -8.89 5.79 -9.09
CA ASN A 286 -10.31 5.62 -9.37
C ASN A 286 -10.93 6.85 -10.03
N LEU A 287 -10.56 8.07 -9.57
CA LEU A 287 -10.99 9.32 -10.21
C LEU A 287 -10.43 9.45 -11.63
N PHE A 288 -9.18 9.07 -11.85
CA PHE A 288 -8.59 9.09 -13.18
C PHE A 288 -9.32 8.15 -14.13
N HIS A 289 -9.56 6.89 -13.73
CA HIS A 289 -10.35 5.94 -14.51
C HIS A 289 -11.79 6.42 -14.75
N GLN A 290 -12.39 7.10 -13.79
CA GLN A 290 -13.73 7.69 -13.97
C GLN A 290 -13.70 8.83 -14.99
N LEU A 291 -12.71 9.71 -14.93
CA LEU A 291 -12.51 10.78 -15.93
C LEU A 291 -12.22 10.19 -17.32
N GLU A 292 -11.41 9.15 -17.42
CA GLU A 292 -11.18 8.43 -18.68
C GLU A 292 -12.48 7.86 -19.24
N ARG A 293 -13.28 7.14 -18.43
CA ARG A 293 -14.59 6.62 -18.86
C ARG A 293 -15.50 7.73 -19.34
N MET A 294 -15.56 8.86 -18.62
CA MET A 294 -16.36 10.03 -19.03
C MET A 294 -15.80 10.68 -20.29
N SER A 295 -14.48 10.62 -20.50
CA SER A 295 -13.81 11.18 -21.68
C SER A 295 -13.97 10.31 -22.93
N TYR A 296 -14.09 8.96 -22.80
CA TYR A 296 -14.16 8.02 -23.92
C TYR A 296 -15.56 7.48 -24.24
N ARG A 297 -16.59 7.88 -23.48
CA ARG A 297 -17.98 7.45 -23.72
C ARG A 297 -18.87 8.62 -24.14
N ASP A 298 -19.77 8.35 -25.08
CA ASP A 298 -20.87 9.25 -25.41
C ASP A 298 -21.94 9.19 -24.31
N GLN A 299 -22.37 10.33 -23.79
CA GLN A 299 -23.28 10.38 -22.64
C GLN A 299 -24.68 9.83 -22.92
N LEU A 300 -25.20 10.00 -24.15
CA LEU A 300 -26.52 9.54 -24.52
C LEU A 300 -26.55 8.04 -24.81
N THR A 301 -25.55 7.55 -25.52
CA THR A 301 -25.58 6.19 -26.10
C THR A 301 -24.73 5.18 -25.33
N GLN A 302 -23.81 5.66 -24.47
CA GLN A 302 -22.77 4.84 -23.80
C GLN A 302 -21.82 4.11 -24.76
N PHE A 303 -21.91 4.33 -26.06
CA PHE A 303 -20.90 3.88 -27.02
C PHE A 303 -19.59 4.66 -26.82
N GLY A 304 -18.49 4.16 -27.36
CA GLY A 304 -17.26 4.94 -27.44
C GLY A 304 -17.53 6.27 -28.18
N ASN A 305 -16.91 7.36 -27.76
CA ASN A 305 -16.92 8.62 -28.47
C ASN A 305 -15.73 8.73 -29.43
N ARG A 306 -15.53 9.89 -30.07
CA ARG A 306 -14.43 10.12 -30.98
C ARG A 306 -13.06 9.89 -30.33
N TYR A 307 -12.88 10.32 -29.09
CA TYR A 307 -11.63 10.11 -28.34
C TYR A 307 -11.35 8.61 -28.09
N ALA A 308 -12.39 7.80 -27.94
CA ALA A 308 -12.23 6.35 -27.82
C ALA A 308 -11.75 5.71 -29.12
N VAL A 309 -12.14 6.25 -30.30
CA VAL A 309 -11.60 5.82 -31.59
C VAL A 309 -10.13 6.16 -31.70
N ASP A 310 -9.76 7.40 -31.37
CA ASP A 310 -8.38 7.87 -31.40
C ASP A 310 -7.48 7.00 -30.47
N TRP A 311 -7.96 6.71 -29.27
CA TRP A 311 -7.28 5.83 -28.32
C TRP A 311 -7.10 4.41 -28.85
N PHE A 312 -8.15 3.82 -29.45
CA PHE A 312 -8.09 2.51 -30.09
C PHE A 312 -7.01 2.48 -31.18
N VAL A 313 -6.97 3.51 -32.01
CA VAL A 313 -5.98 3.63 -33.10
C VAL A 313 -4.54 3.68 -32.57
N GLU A 314 -4.32 4.40 -31.48
CA GLU A 314 -3.00 4.57 -30.91
C GLU A 314 -2.49 3.35 -30.11
N HIS A 315 -3.40 2.57 -29.48
CA HIS A 315 -3.00 1.57 -28.49
C HIS A 315 -3.36 0.13 -28.87
N GLU A 316 -4.46 -0.09 -29.61
CA GLU A 316 -4.95 -1.44 -29.95
C GLU A 316 -4.75 -1.80 -31.41
N TRP A 317 -4.71 -0.81 -32.31
CA TRP A 317 -4.60 -1.07 -33.73
C TRP A 317 -3.18 -1.52 -34.14
N ASN A 318 -3.08 -2.70 -34.75
CA ASN A 318 -1.78 -3.28 -35.16
C ASN A 318 -1.75 -3.75 -36.62
N GLY A 319 -2.74 -3.39 -37.43
CA GLY A 319 -2.79 -3.74 -38.85
C GLY A 319 -3.40 -5.13 -39.14
N GLU A 320 -4.13 -5.70 -38.19
CA GLU A 320 -4.81 -7.00 -38.37
C GLU A 320 -5.99 -6.92 -39.34
N GLN A 321 -6.66 -8.07 -39.51
CA GLN A 321 -7.92 -8.20 -40.25
C GLN A 321 -9.01 -7.34 -39.59
N ILE A 322 -9.68 -6.49 -40.38
CA ILE A 322 -10.68 -5.56 -39.88
C ILE A 322 -11.83 -5.33 -40.82
N GLY A 323 -13.04 -5.28 -40.26
CA GLY A 323 -14.21 -4.69 -40.87
C GLY A 323 -14.54 -3.34 -40.27
N VAL A 324 -14.81 -2.34 -41.11
CA VAL A 324 -15.22 -0.99 -40.68
C VAL A 324 -16.61 -0.72 -41.25
N VAL A 325 -17.55 -0.32 -40.39
CA VAL A 325 -18.90 0.09 -40.77
C VAL A 325 -19.16 1.51 -40.28
N TYR A 326 -19.40 2.41 -41.21
CA TYR A 326 -19.75 3.80 -40.91
C TYR A 326 -21.24 3.99 -41.15
N CYS A 327 -21.99 4.56 -40.21
CA CYS A 327 -23.40 4.75 -40.25
C CYS A 327 -23.80 6.19 -39.96
N ASP A 328 -24.85 6.69 -40.60
CA ASP A 328 -25.39 8.03 -40.37
C ASP A 328 -26.93 7.94 -40.34
N ILE A 329 -27.55 8.49 -39.27
CA ILE A 329 -29.02 8.46 -39.14
C ILE A 329 -29.64 9.46 -40.11
N THR A 330 -30.40 8.90 -41.04
CA THR A 330 -31.11 9.72 -42.05
C THR A 330 -32.35 10.35 -41.46
N GLY A 331 -32.42 11.71 -41.52
CA GLY A 331 -33.61 12.45 -41.13
C GLY A 331 -33.69 12.87 -39.67
N LEU A 332 -32.62 12.70 -38.86
CA LEU A 332 -32.56 13.12 -37.45
C LEU A 332 -32.89 14.61 -37.29
N LYS A 333 -32.35 15.50 -38.14
CA LYS A 333 -32.66 16.91 -38.12
C LYS A 333 -34.13 17.20 -38.30
N LYS A 334 -34.82 16.50 -39.21
CA LYS A 334 -36.26 16.63 -39.44
C LYS A 334 -37.07 16.23 -38.19
N VAL A 335 -36.70 15.14 -37.56
CA VAL A 335 -37.33 14.69 -36.30
C VAL A 335 -37.14 15.72 -35.20
N ASN A 336 -35.94 16.28 -35.04
CA ASN A 336 -35.67 17.34 -34.08
C ASN A 336 -36.50 18.60 -34.34
N ASP A 337 -36.58 19.01 -35.63
CA ASP A 337 -37.31 20.23 -36.00
C ASP A 337 -38.85 20.08 -35.83
N GLU A 338 -39.41 18.88 -36.08
CA GLU A 338 -40.85 18.60 -36.05
C GLU A 338 -41.35 18.14 -34.67
N GLN A 339 -40.54 17.42 -33.90
CA GLN A 339 -40.93 16.70 -32.67
C GLN A 339 -40.07 16.99 -31.44
N GLY A 340 -39.06 17.89 -31.60
CA GLY A 340 -38.15 18.29 -30.52
C GLY A 340 -36.99 17.32 -30.29
N HIS A 341 -35.99 17.80 -29.54
CA HIS A 341 -34.72 17.08 -29.27
C HIS A 341 -34.92 15.71 -28.59
N GLU A 342 -35.90 15.62 -27.67
CA GLU A 342 -36.16 14.32 -27.00
C GLU A 342 -36.59 13.22 -27.97
N ALA A 343 -37.31 13.59 -29.07
CA ALA A 343 -37.69 12.64 -30.09
C ALA A 343 -36.46 12.20 -30.92
N GLY A 344 -35.53 13.14 -31.17
CA GLY A 344 -34.26 12.83 -31.80
C GLY A 344 -33.38 11.92 -30.94
N ASP A 345 -33.29 12.18 -29.62
CA ASP A 345 -32.56 11.33 -28.70
C ASP A 345 -33.11 9.90 -28.70
N ARG A 346 -34.44 9.73 -28.68
CA ARG A 346 -35.07 8.39 -28.82
C ARG A 346 -34.73 7.72 -30.13
N LEU A 347 -34.62 8.46 -31.24
CA LEU A 347 -34.22 7.92 -32.54
C LEU A 347 -32.74 7.45 -32.49
N ILE A 348 -31.87 8.24 -31.88
CA ILE A 348 -30.45 7.88 -31.68
C ILE A 348 -30.35 6.60 -30.85
N ILE A 349 -31.08 6.49 -29.72
CA ILE A 349 -31.07 5.29 -28.87
C ILE A 349 -31.52 4.05 -29.64
N ARG A 350 -32.59 4.13 -30.44
CA ARG A 350 -33.03 3.01 -31.27
C ARG A 350 -31.97 2.58 -32.32
N ALA A 351 -31.26 3.56 -32.91
CA ALA A 351 -30.14 3.27 -33.78
C ALA A 351 -29.04 2.50 -33.09
N CYS A 352 -28.74 2.89 -31.84
CA CYS A 352 -27.77 2.16 -30.99
C CYS A 352 -28.24 0.75 -30.66
N GLU A 353 -29.50 0.55 -30.35
CA GLU A 353 -30.07 -0.78 -30.10
C GLU A 353 -29.87 -1.73 -31.29
N CYS A 354 -30.15 -1.24 -32.51
CA CYS A 354 -29.90 -1.99 -33.74
C CYS A 354 -28.41 -2.36 -33.89
N LEU A 355 -27.50 -1.38 -33.71
CA LEU A 355 -26.06 -1.61 -33.82
C LEU A 355 -25.55 -2.58 -32.74
N ALA A 356 -25.94 -2.41 -31.49
CA ALA A 356 -25.55 -3.29 -30.39
C ALA A 356 -26.10 -4.71 -30.50
N GLY A 357 -27.30 -4.85 -31.03
CA GLY A 357 -27.93 -6.16 -31.28
C GLY A 357 -27.23 -6.98 -32.35
N VAL A 358 -26.71 -6.30 -33.38
CA VAL A 358 -26.04 -6.95 -34.51
C VAL A 358 -24.56 -7.14 -34.31
N PHE A 359 -23.86 -6.11 -33.83
CA PHE A 359 -22.40 -6.08 -33.71
C PHE A 359 -21.94 -6.33 -32.27
N LYS A 360 -22.59 -7.22 -31.54
CA LYS A 360 -22.21 -7.59 -30.17
C LYS A 360 -20.78 -8.14 -30.11
N GLY A 361 -19.97 -7.54 -29.23
CA GLY A 361 -18.57 -7.94 -29.03
C GLY A 361 -17.57 -7.17 -29.88
N TYR A 362 -18.02 -6.26 -30.76
CA TYR A 362 -17.17 -5.36 -31.54
C TYR A 362 -17.15 -3.93 -30.94
N GLY A 363 -16.20 -3.12 -31.41
CA GLY A 363 -16.10 -1.73 -31.01
C GLY A 363 -17.25 -0.89 -31.63
N LEU A 364 -18.07 -0.27 -30.78
CA LEU A 364 -19.18 0.59 -31.17
C LEU A 364 -18.91 2.01 -30.71
N TYR A 365 -18.97 2.98 -31.63
CA TYR A 365 -18.62 4.37 -31.38
C TYR A 365 -19.66 5.32 -31.96
N ARG A 366 -19.93 6.42 -31.25
CA ARG A 366 -20.67 7.59 -31.76
C ARG A 366 -19.68 8.74 -31.93
N ILE A 367 -19.40 9.11 -33.17
CA ILE A 367 -18.34 10.06 -33.52
C ILE A 367 -18.86 11.45 -33.88
N GLY A 368 -20.16 11.57 -34.08
CA GLY A 368 -20.88 12.81 -34.36
C GLY A 368 -22.31 12.78 -33.85
N GLY A 369 -23.10 13.79 -34.13
CA GLY A 369 -24.50 13.89 -33.68
C GLY A 369 -25.36 12.70 -34.15
N ASP A 370 -25.30 12.35 -35.44
CA ASP A 370 -26.00 11.29 -36.15
C ASP A 370 -25.09 10.21 -36.71
N GLU A 371 -23.78 10.28 -36.45
CA GLU A 371 -22.75 9.42 -37.04
C GLU A 371 -22.22 8.37 -36.05
N PHE A 372 -22.18 7.11 -36.54
CA PHE A 372 -21.68 5.98 -35.78
C PHE A 372 -20.59 5.24 -36.57
N LEU A 373 -19.68 4.65 -35.84
CA LEU A 373 -18.61 3.82 -36.36
C LEU A 373 -18.63 2.47 -35.66
N VAL A 374 -18.45 1.39 -36.41
CA VAL A 374 -18.25 0.04 -35.88
C VAL A 374 -16.91 -0.46 -36.35
N LEU A 375 -16.07 -0.94 -35.43
CA LEU A 375 -14.78 -1.54 -35.71
C LEU A 375 -14.82 -3.03 -35.33
N CYS A 376 -14.74 -3.90 -36.31
CA CYS A 376 -14.84 -5.35 -36.18
C CYS A 376 -13.46 -5.98 -36.42
N LEU A 377 -12.65 -6.13 -35.35
CA LEU A 377 -11.36 -6.82 -35.44
C LEU A 377 -11.57 -8.31 -35.65
N GLY A 378 -10.75 -8.90 -36.51
CA GLY A 378 -10.73 -10.35 -36.77
C GLY A 378 -11.99 -10.90 -37.45
N ILE A 379 -12.89 -10.04 -37.99
CA ILE A 379 -14.09 -10.49 -38.66
C ILE A 379 -13.79 -10.93 -40.11
N GLU A 380 -14.36 -12.04 -40.54
CA GLU A 380 -14.32 -12.46 -41.95
C GLU A 380 -15.20 -11.55 -42.84
N GLU A 381 -14.81 -11.33 -44.09
CA GLU A 381 -15.56 -10.48 -45.03
C GLU A 381 -17.03 -10.95 -45.18
N LYS A 382 -17.24 -12.25 -45.25
CA LYS A 382 -18.57 -12.86 -45.38
C LYS A 382 -19.44 -12.52 -44.18
N ASP A 383 -18.88 -12.66 -42.96
CA ASP A 383 -19.62 -12.41 -41.72
C ASP A 383 -19.93 -10.93 -41.57
N LEU A 384 -19.02 -10.04 -41.95
CA LEU A 384 -19.28 -8.60 -41.97
C LEU A 384 -20.46 -8.26 -42.90
N ARG A 385 -20.51 -8.85 -44.10
CA ARG A 385 -21.61 -8.64 -45.04
C ARG A 385 -22.92 -9.14 -44.45
N GLU A 386 -22.94 -10.33 -43.86
CA GLU A 386 -24.11 -10.87 -43.17
C GLU A 386 -24.58 -9.97 -42.00
N HIS A 387 -23.67 -9.43 -41.23
CA HIS A 387 -24.00 -8.48 -40.16
C HIS A 387 -24.63 -7.19 -40.72
N VAL A 388 -24.08 -6.62 -41.79
CA VAL A 388 -24.65 -5.42 -42.41
C VAL A 388 -26.05 -5.69 -43.00
N GLU A 389 -26.28 -6.84 -43.63
CA GLU A 389 -27.62 -7.22 -44.11
C GLU A 389 -28.60 -7.42 -42.95
N LYS A 390 -28.17 -8.04 -41.87
CA LYS A 390 -28.95 -8.16 -40.63
C LYS A 390 -29.27 -6.79 -40.04
N LEU A 391 -28.30 -5.86 -39.98
CA LEU A 391 -28.53 -4.49 -39.56
C LEU A 391 -29.62 -3.80 -40.39
N ARG A 392 -29.58 -3.95 -41.72
CA ARG A 392 -30.61 -3.38 -42.60
C ARG A 392 -32.01 -3.95 -42.36
N MET A 393 -32.13 -5.22 -41.94
CA MET A 393 -33.41 -5.80 -41.52
C MET A 393 -33.88 -5.27 -40.19
N ASP A 394 -32.97 -5.21 -39.20
CA ASP A 394 -33.24 -4.77 -37.85
C ASP A 394 -33.65 -3.28 -37.81
N MET A 395 -33.01 -2.45 -38.62
CA MET A 395 -33.37 -1.04 -38.80
C MET A 395 -34.83 -0.86 -39.25
N LYS A 396 -35.35 -1.74 -40.15
CA LYS A 396 -36.76 -1.68 -40.61
C LYS A 396 -37.71 -2.03 -39.47
N GLU A 397 -37.38 -3.04 -38.67
CA GLU A 397 -38.18 -3.46 -37.52
C GLU A 397 -38.27 -2.36 -36.47
N HIS A 398 -37.17 -1.68 -36.19
CA HIS A 398 -37.09 -0.61 -35.21
C HIS A 398 -37.46 0.80 -35.73
N GLN A 399 -37.92 0.87 -37.02
CA GLN A 399 -38.27 2.14 -37.66
C GLN A 399 -37.15 3.19 -37.63
N VAL A 400 -35.92 2.73 -37.86
CA VAL A 400 -34.73 3.54 -37.98
C VAL A 400 -34.26 3.49 -39.42
N THR A 401 -33.77 4.63 -39.91
CA THR A 401 -33.14 4.69 -41.23
C THR A 401 -31.72 5.22 -41.04
N MET A 402 -30.73 4.40 -41.40
CA MET A 402 -29.33 4.83 -41.46
C MET A 402 -28.76 4.54 -42.86
N ALA A 403 -27.94 5.45 -43.34
CA ALA A 403 -27.04 5.19 -44.44
C ALA A 403 -25.86 4.39 -43.93
N VAL A 404 -25.41 3.39 -44.69
CA VAL A 404 -24.37 2.44 -44.23
C VAL A 404 -23.30 2.31 -45.30
N GLY A 405 -22.05 2.63 -44.90
CA GLY A 405 -20.86 2.32 -45.69
C GLY A 405 -20.03 1.26 -44.97
N MET A 406 -19.58 0.24 -45.68
CA MET A 406 -18.73 -0.79 -45.11
C MET A 406 -17.50 -1.04 -45.94
N ILE A 407 -16.39 -1.37 -45.28
CA ILE A 407 -15.15 -1.82 -45.88
C ILE A 407 -14.58 -2.99 -45.07
N TRP A 408 -13.92 -3.90 -45.76
CA TRP A 408 -13.20 -5.00 -45.15
C TRP A 408 -11.80 -5.11 -45.72
N LYS A 409 -10.83 -5.41 -44.88
CA LYS A 409 -9.44 -5.67 -45.26
C LYS A 409 -8.89 -6.85 -44.43
N GLU A 410 -8.24 -7.79 -45.16
CA GLU A 410 -7.51 -8.90 -44.54
C GLU A 410 -6.29 -8.42 -43.77
N HIS A 411 -5.62 -7.37 -44.27
CA HIS A 411 -4.54 -6.66 -43.60
C HIS A 411 -4.84 -5.17 -43.70
N GLY A 412 -5.10 -4.57 -42.56
CA GLY A 412 -5.37 -3.14 -42.50
C GLY A 412 -4.09 -2.30 -42.72
N PRO A 413 -4.21 -1.09 -43.26
CA PRO A 413 -3.08 -0.17 -43.39
C PRO A 413 -2.62 0.26 -42.02
N LYS A 414 -1.35 0.67 -41.89
CA LYS A 414 -0.84 1.28 -40.64
C LYS A 414 -1.66 2.50 -40.24
N ASP A 415 -2.09 3.27 -41.23
CA ASP A 415 -2.96 4.44 -41.06
C ASP A 415 -4.42 4.00 -41.29
N ILE A 416 -5.13 3.80 -40.18
CA ILE A 416 -6.53 3.40 -40.19
C ILE A 416 -7.45 4.49 -40.76
N ASP A 417 -7.04 5.76 -40.77
CA ASP A 417 -7.82 6.89 -41.27
C ASP A 417 -8.18 6.68 -42.77
N LEU A 418 -7.35 5.97 -43.50
CA LEU A 418 -7.68 5.59 -44.89
C LEU A 418 -8.94 4.73 -44.99
N LEU A 419 -9.11 3.80 -44.03
CA LEU A 419 -10.31 2.94 -43.97
C LEU A 419 -11.54 3.70 -43.48
N LEU A 420 -11.35 4.56 -42.50
CA LEU A 420 -12.42 5.42 -41.96
C LEU A 420 -12.96 6.32 -43.06
N ASN A 421 -12.10 7.03 -43.79
CA ASN A 421 -12.47 7.91 -44.90
C ASN A 421 -13.14 7.15 -46.03
N GLU A 422 -12.67 5.94 -46.36
CA GLU A 422 -13.28 5.12 -47.42
C GLU A 422 -14.67 4.60 -47.01
N SER A 423 -14.83 4.16 -45.76
CA SER A 423 -16.14 3.73 -45.24
C SER A 423 -17.14 4.89 -45.16
N GLU A 424 -16.69 6.07 -44.76
CA GLU A 424 -17.48 7.30 -44.74
C GLU A 424 -17.95 7.68 -46.17
N ARG A 425 -17.04 7.64 -47.14
CA ARG A 425 -17.40 7.87 -48.56
C ARG A 425 -18.50 6.91 -49.06
N LEU A 426 -18.38 5.62 -48.73
CA LEU A 426 -19.39 4.62 -49.09
C LEU A 426 -20.73 4.87 -48.42
N MET A 427 -20.73 5.34 -47.17
CA MET A 427 -21.92 5.74 -46.44
C MET A 427 -22.60 6.95 -47.11
N TYR A 428 -21.83 7.93 -47.57
CA TYR A 428 -22.41 9.07 -48.32
C TYR A 428 -23.01 8.65 -49.65
N GLU A 429 -22.45 7.66 -50.36
CA GLU A 429 -23.02 7.10 -51.60
C GLU A 429 -24.35 6.40 -51.30
N ASP A 430 -24.44 5.64 -50.20
CA ASP A 430 -25.68 4.98 -49.77
C ASP A 430 -26.74 6.03 -49.36
N LYS A 431 -26.33 7.07 -48.66
CA LYS A 431 -27.20 8.20 -48.30
C LYS A 431 -27.77 8.94 -49.50
N ASP A 432 -26.94 9.20 -50.51
CA ASP A 432 -27.37 9.85 -51.77
C ASP A 432 -28.34 8.96 -52.58
N ARG A 433 -28.13 7.62 -52.58
CA ARG A 433 -29.02 6.67 -53.16
C ARG A 433 -30.39 6.70 -52.50
N TYR A 434 -30.43 6.67 -51.17
CA TYR A 434 -31.67 6.75 -50.41
C TYR A 434 -32.48 8.03 -50.74
N TYR A 435 -31.84 9.19 -50.78
CA TYR A 435 -32.51 10.45 -51.10
C TYR A 435 -33.07 10.47 -52.54
N LYS A 436 -32.37 9.92 -53.49
CA LYS A 436 -32.82 9.80 -54.90
C LYS A 436 -34.04 8.88 -55.03
N GLU A 437 -34.03 7.72 -54.40
CA GLU A 437 -35.11 6.74 -54.42
C GLU A 437 -36.40 7.25 -53.80
N HIS A 438 -36.29 8.11 -52.75
CA HIS A 438 -37.43 8.68 -52.04
C HIS A 438 -37.85 10.07 -52.54
N GLY A 439 -37.22 10.60 -53.60
CA GLY A 439 -37.54 11.90 -54.16
C GLY A 439 -37.28 13.06 -53.23
N LEU A 440 -36.40 12.91 -52.21
CA LEU A 440 -36.07 13.89 -51.20
C LEU A 440 -34.85 14.75 -51.62
N LYS A 441 -34.89 16.04 -51.37
CA LYS A 441 -33.71 16.90 -51.57
C LYS A 441 -32.85 16.87 -50.31
N ARG A 442 -31.55 16.57 -50.45
CA ARG A 442 -30.55 16.69 -49.40
C ARG A 442 -30.44 18.18 -49.00
N ARG A 443 -30.87 18.56 -47.78
CA ARG A 443 -30.55 19.85 -47.23
C ARG A 443 -29.12 19.83 -46.71
N ARG A 444 -28.29 20.74 -47.24
CA ARG A 444 -26.89 20.94 -46.77
C ARG A 444 -26.82 21.41 -45.34
#